data_193fd824731195e298a85e1d9bcf43bb
#
_entry.id   193fd824731195e298a85e1d9bcf43bb
#
_cell.length_a   1.000
_cell.length_b   1.000
_cell.length_c   1.000
_cell.angle_alpha   90.00
_cell.angle_beta   90.00
_cell.angle_gamma   90.00
#
_symmetry.space_group_name_H-M   'P 1'
#
loop_
_entity.id
_entity.type
_entity.pdbx_description
1 polymer ?
#
loop_
_entity_poly.entity_id
_entity_poly.type
_entity_poly.pdbx_seq_one_letter_code
_entity_poly.pdbx_strand_id
1 'polypeptide(L)'
;MTKVLRGLRGATTATANTSEAILAATEELLAALRDANGFEPADVESAIFTSSPDLTAEYPARAARRLGWTDVPLLGTAEVAVPSGLPRCIRVLLHFYTSKPPRSLKHMYLRDAAKLRPDR
;
A
#
# COMPACT_ATOMS: atom_id res chain seq x y z
N MET A 1 19.61 0.66 18.40
CA MET A 1 18.23 0.67 18.92
C MET A 1 17.52 -0.59 18.51
N THR A 2 16.71 -1.12 19.39
CA THR A 2 15.95 -2.34 19.11
C THR A 2 14.84 -2.06 18.09
N LYS A 3 14.76 -2.89 17.05
CA LYS A 3 13.67 -2.83 16.08
C LYS A 3 12.54 -3.73 16.53
N VAL A 4 11.32 -3.27 16.34
CA VAL A 4 10.11 -4.04 16.60
C VAL A 4 9.23 -4.03 15.36
N LEU A 5 8.29 -4.96 15.31
CA LEU A 5 7.37 -5.08 14.19
C LEU A 5 6.26 -4.04 14.33
N ARG A 6 6.03 -3.27 13.27
CA ARG A 6 4.97 -2.26 13.21
C ARG A 6 4.12 -2.44 11.97
N GLY A 7 2.86 -2.03 12.08
CA GLY A 7 1.96 -1.97 10.93
C GLY A 7 1.96 -0.59 10.30
N LEU A 8 1.91 -0.55 8.97
CA LEU A 8 1.90 0.70 8.21
C LEU A 8 0.83 0.59 7.12
N ARG A 9 -0.02 1.60 7.02
CA ARG A 9 -1.12 1.60 6.05
C ARG A 9 -0.88 2.62 4.96
N GLY A 10 -1.38 2.27 3.77
CA GLY A 10 -1.40 3.20 2.67
C GLY A 10 -2.59 2.95 1.76
N ALA A 11 -2.99 3.97 1.03
CA ALA A 11 -4.05 3.87 0.05
C ALA A 11 -3.82 4.87 -1.07
N THR A 12 -4.30 4.52 -2.26
CA THR A 12 -4.25 5.37 -3.44
C THR A 12 -5.39 4.99 -4.38
N THR A 13 -5.51 5.72 -5.47
CA THR A 13 -6.46 5.36 -6.53
C THR A 13 -5.72 5.26 -7.86
N ALA A 14 -6.17 4.35 -8.72
CA ALA A 14 -5.66 4.25 -10.07
C ALA A 14 -6.45 5.19 -11.00
N THR A 15 -5.82 5.68 -12.06
CA THR A 15 -6.47 6.56 -13.02
C THR A 15 -7.42 5.82 -13.94
N ALA A 16 -7.24 4.50 -14.08
CA ALA A 16 -8.04 3.66 -14.95
C ALA A 16 -7.89 2.20 -14.49
N ASN A 17 -8.82 1.35 -14.92
CA ASN A 17 -8.69 -0.09 -14.70
C ASN A 17 -7.85 -0.70 -15.83
N THR A 18 -6.56 -0.47 -15.77
CA THR A 18 -5.59 -1.06 -16.68
C THR A 18 -4.40 -1.56 -15.87
N SER A 19 -3.69 -2.54 -16.42
CA SER A 19 -2.50 -3.08 -15.75
C SER A 19 -1.50 -1.96 -15.43
N GLU A 20 -1.21 -1.11 -16.41
CA GLU A 20 -0.23 -0.03 -16.21
C GLU A 20 -0.67 0.98 -15.15
N ALA A 21 -1.93 1.39 -15.15
CA ALA A 21 -2.44 2.37 -14.20
C ALA A 21 -2.41 1.80 -12.78
N ILE A 22 -2.79 0.54 -12.61
CA ILE A 22 -2.77 -0.13 -11.31
C ILE A 22 -1.34 -0.24 -10.77
N LEU A 23 -0.42 -0.68 -11.62
CA LEU A 23 0.98 -0.83 -11.22
C LEU A 23 1.62 0.52 -10.91
N ALA A 24 1.38 1.54 -11.74
CA ALA A 24 1.94 2.87 -11.52
C ALA A 24 1.45 3.48 -10.20
N ALA A 25 0.16 3.39 -9.91
CA ALA A 25 -0.40 3.92 -8.68
C ALA A 25 0.17 3.20 -7.46
N THR A 26 0.28 1.88 -7.54
CA THR A 26 0.79 1.07 -6.43
C THR A 26 2.28 1.34 -6.19
N GLU A 27 3.08 1.44 -7.25
CA GLU A 27 4.49 1.78 -7.13
C GLU A 27 4.69 3.15 -6.47
N GLU A 28 3.90 4.14 -6.88
CA GLU A 28 3.94 5.47 -6.27
C GLU A 28 3.63 5.41 -4.78
N LEU A 29 2.61 4.63 -4.40
CA LEU A 29 2.23 4.48 -3.00
C LEU A 29 3.33 3.83 -2.18
N LEU A 30 3.91 2.74 -2.68
CA LEU A 30 4.97 2.02 -1.97
C LEU A 30 6.22 2.90 -1.83
N ALA A 31 6.57 3.66 -2.87
CA ALA A 31 7.69 4.59 -2.80
C ALA A 31 7.44 5.70 -1.77
N ALA A 32 6.22 6.23 -1.73
CA ALA A 32 5.86 7.26 -0.75
C ALA A 32 5.95 6.74 0.68
N LEU A 33 5.47 5.51 0.93
CA LEU A 33 5.56 4.89 2.25
C LEU A 33 7.01 4.68 2.66
N ARG A 34 7.83 4.18 1.75
CA ARG A 34 9.25 3.96 1.99
C ARG A 34 9.98 5.26 2.32
N ASP A 35 9.78 6.27 1.50
CA ASP A 35 10.47 7.55 1.66
C ASP A 35 10.06 8.25 2.96
N ALA A 36 8.79 8.20 3.31
CA ALA A 36 8.29 8.84 4.51
C ALA A 36 8.70 8.13 5.80
N ASN A 37 8.98 6.82 5.74
CA ASN A 37 9.24 6.01 6.93
C ASN A 37 10.66 5.43 6.99
N GLY A 38 11.43 5.55 5.93
CA GLY A 38 12.84 5.19 5.94
C GLY A 38 13.12 3.71 6.06
N PHE A 39 12.35 2.86 5.37
CA PHE A 39 12.60 1.42 5.37
C PHE A 39 13.08 0.93 4.00
N GLU A 40 13.69 -0.25 3.99
CA GLU A 40 14.06 -0.96 2.78
C GLU A 40 13.22 -2.24 2.66
N PRO A 41 13.13 -2.85 1.46
CA PRO A 41 12.38 -4.10 1.31
C PRO A 41 12.78 -5.18 2.30
N ALA A 42 14.07 -5.23 2.69
CA ALA A 42 14.56 -6.22 3.66
C ALA A 42 13.94 -6.05 5.06
N ASP A 43 13.42 -4.87 5.37
CA ASP A 43 12.77 -4.61 6.65
C ASP A 43 11.32 -5.08 6.67
N VAL A 44 10.74 -5.35 5.51
CA VAL A 44 9.31 -5.70 5.39
C VAL A 44 9.11 -7.19 5.60
N GLU A 45 8.31 -7.54 6.61
CA GLU A 45 8.00 -8.94 6.91
C GLU A 45 6.89 -9.49 6.04
N SER A 46 5.88 -8.67 5.75
CA SER A 46 4.74 -9.09 4.91
C SER A 46 3.93 -7.86 4.48
N ALA A 47 3.16 -8.03 3.41
CA ALA A 47 2.26 -6.99 2.95
C ALA A 47 0.99 -7.59 2.37
N ILE A 48 -0.15 -6.97 2.68
CA ILE A 48 -1.46 -7.36 2.17
C ILE A 48 -1.99 -6.20 1.35
N PHE A 49 -2.34 -6.48 0.10
CA PHE A 49 -2.93 -5.50 -0.81
C PHE A 49 -4.40 -5.79 -0.98
N THR A 50 -5.22 -4.74 -1.03
CA THR A 50 -6.62 -4.86 -1.42
C THR A 50 -6.88 -3.95 -2.61
N SER A 51 -7.87 -4.32 -3.40
CA SER A 51 -8.35 -3.46 -4.49
C SER A 51 -9.87 -3.44 -4.48
N SER A 52 -10.44 -2.29 -4.82
CA SER A 52 -11.88 -2.18 -4.98
C SER A 52 -12.37 -3.10 -6.11
N PRO A 53 -13.64 -3.55 -6.07
CA PRO A 53 -14.12 -4.55 -7.03
C PRO A 53 -14.03 -4.15 -8.50
N ASP A 54 -13.97 -2.86 -8.79
CA ASP A 54 -13.87 -2.34 -10.15
C ASP A 54 -12.47 -2.45 -10.75
N LEU A 55 -11.47 -2.77 -9.95
CA LEU A 55 -10.10 -2.98 -10.43
C LEU A 55 -9.90 -4.48 -10.69
N THR A 56 -9.91 -4.85 -11.96
CA THR A 56 -9.83 -6.25 -12.37
C THR A 56 -8.66 -6.55 -13.32
N ALA A 57 -7.93 -5.51 -13.74
CA ALA A 57 -6.94 -5.67 -14.80
C ALA A 57 -5.58 -6.17 -14.34
N GLU A 58 -5.25 -6.07 -13.05
CA GLU A 58 -3.94 -6.44 -12.56
C GLU A 58 -3.93 -6.66 -11.04
N TYR A 59 -2.95 -7.39 -10.57
CA TYR A 59 -2.69 -7.56 -9.14
C TYR A 59 -1.80 -6.42 -8.63
N PRO A 60 -2.27 -5.62 -7.66
CA PRO A 60 -1.42 -4.56 -7.10
C PRO A 60 -0.10 -5.08 -6.51
N ALA A 61 -0.11 -6.27 -5.92
CA ALA A 61 1.10 -6.86 -5.33
C ALA A 61 2.25 -6.99 -6.34
N ARG A 62 1.94 -7.08 -7.62
CA ARG A 62 2.96 -7.18 -8.66
C ARG A 62 3.86 -5.95 -8.71
N ALA A 63 3.33 -4.78 -8.32
CA ALA A 63 4.13 -3.56 -8.22
C ALA A 63 5.26 -3.70 -7.20
N ALA A 64 4.99 -4.37 -6.08
CA ALA A 64 6.01 -4.59 -5.07
C ALA A 64 7.17 -5.45 -5.62
N ARG A 65 6.85 -6.48 -6.40
CA ARG A 65 7.87 -7.31 -7.01
C ARG A 65 8.74 -6.52 -7.99
N ARG A 66 8.12 -5.60 -8.73
CA ARG A 66 8.86 -4.73 -9.65
C ARG A 66 9.78 -3.77 -8.92
N LEU A 67 9.50 -3.46 -7.67
CA LEU A 67 10.34 -2.61 -6.82
C LEU A 67 11.39 -3.39 -6.03
N GLY A 68 11.53 -4.69 -6.30
CA GLY A 68 12.56 -5.51 -5.65
C GLY A 68 12.12 -6.20 -4.37
N TRP A 69 10.82 -6.25 -4.09
CA TRP A 69 10.29 -6.93 -2.90
C TRP A 69 10.14 -8.44 -3.15
N THR A 70 11.23 -9.07 -3.63
CA THR A 70 11.17 -10.48 -4.08
C THR A 70 11.10 -11.48 -2.94
N ASP A 71 11.61 -11.11 -1.76
CA ASP A 71 11.63 -12.00 -0.60
C ASP A 71 10.52 -11.70 0.40
N VAL A 72 9.64 -10.76 0.09
CA VAL A 72 8.55 -10.36 0.99
C VAL A 72 7.31 -11.18 0.67
N PRO A 73 6.72 -11.88 1.66
CA PRO A 73 5.43 -12.52 1.46
C PRO A 73 4.35 -11.49 1.16
N LEU A 74 3.67 -11.66 0.02
CA LEU A 74 2.64 -10.74 -0.45
C LEU A 74 1.33 -11.48 -0.61
N LEU A 75 0.23 -10.81 -0.27
CA LEU A 75 -1.11 -11.35 -0.48
C LEU A 75 -2.00 -10.25 -1.05
N GLY A 76 -2.79 -10.60 -2.05
CA GLY A 76 -3.79 -9.71 -2.61
C GLY A 76 -5.18 -10.22 -2.28
N THR A 77 -6.11 -9.31 -2.00
CA THR A 77 -7.49 -9.67 -1.74
C THR A 77 -8.42 -8.55 -2.23
N ALA A 78 -9.71 -8.86 -2.30
CA ALA A 78 -10.72 -7.91 -2.74
C ALA A 78 -11.24 -7.12 -1.54
N GLU A 79 -11.51 -5.84 -1.77
CA GLU A 79 -12.14 -4.98 -0.79
C GLU A 79 -13.62 -5.32 -0.70
N VAL A 80 -14.23 -5.05 0.45
CA VAL A 80 -15.68 -5.21 0.61
C VAL A 80 -16.40 -4.26 -0.38
N ALA A 81 -17.37 -4.81 -1.11
CA ALA A 81 -18.07 -4.07 -2.16
C ALA A 81 -19.20 -3.20 -1.60
N VAL A 82 -18.81 -2.21 -0.79
CA VAL A 82 -19.77 -1.23 -0.26
C VAL A 82 -20.13 -0.25 -1.39
N PRO A 83 -21.42 -0.04 -1.70
CA PRO A 83 -21.82 0.82 -2.83
C PRO A 83 -21.23 2.23 -2.78
N SER A 84 -21.07 2.80 -1.60
CA SER A 84 -20.50 4.13 -1.42
C SER A 84 -18.99 4.13 -1.34
N GLY A 85 -18.34 2.98 -1.53
CA GLY A 85 -16.89 2.85 -1.44
C GLY A 85 -16.18 3.63 -2.55
N LEU A 86 -14.95 4.05 -2.25
CA LEU A 86 -14.14 4.80 -3.20
C LEU A 86 -13.78 3.92 -4.40
N PRO A 87 -14.08 4.35 -5.64
CA PRO A 87 -13.74 3.55 -6.82
C PRO A 87 -12.24 3.57 -7.11
N ARG A 88 -11.78 2.57 -7.82
CA ARG A 88 -10.40 2.40 -8.27
C ARG A 88 -9.39 2.56 -7.13
N CYS A 89 -9.76 2.07 -5.95
CA CYS A 89 -8.96 2.21 -4.75
C CYS A 89 -8.06 1.00 -4.52
N ILE A 90 -6.83 1.27 -4.16
CA ILE A 90 -5.83 0.26 -3.79
C ILE A 90 -5.36 0.59 -2.39
N ARG A 91 -5.37 -0.40 -1.50
CA ARG A 91 -4.85 -0.24 -0.14
C ARG A 91 -3.76 -1.26 0.13
N VAL A 92 -2.89 -0.90 1.06
CA VAL A 92 -1.87 -1.82 1.55
C VAL A 92 -1.77 -1.72 3.06
N LEU A 93 -1.62 -2.88 3.68
CA LEU A 93 -1.18 -2.98 5.07
C LEU A 93 0.11 -3.76 5.05
N LEU A 94 1.21 -3.15 5.45
CA LEU A 94 2.48 -3.85 5.54
C LEU A 94 2.96 -3.89 6.97
N HIS A 95 3.75 -4.90 7.27
CA HIS A 95 4.38 -5.09 8.56
C HIS A 95 5.88 -5.03 8.35
N PHE A 96 6.54 -4.16 9.09
CA PHE A 96 7.97 -3.95 8.92
C PHE A 96 8.66 -3.72 10.26
N TYR A 97 9.94 -3.98 10.29
CA TYR A 97 10.76 -3.79 11.48
C TYR A 97 11.33 -2.39 11.48
N THR A 98 11.14 -1.70 12.60
CA THR A 98 11.62 -0.33 12.77
C THR A 98 11.85 -0.03 14.25
N SER A 99 12.73 0.92 14.53
CA SER A 99 12.92 1.42 15.89
C SER A 99 11.98 2.57 16.21
N LYS A 100 11.19 3.03 15.24
CA LYS A 100 10.28 4.17 15.43
C LYS A 100 9.07 3.80 16.26
N PRO A 101 8.59 4.68 17.15
CA PRO A 101 7.32 4.46 17.84
C PRO A 101 6.13 4.64 16.90
N PRO A 102 4.96 4.07 17.23
CA PRO A 102 3.78 4.16 16.34
C PRO A 102 3.41 5.58 15.92
N ARG A 103 3.53 6.54 16.82
CA ARG A 103 3.15 7.94 16.51
C ARG A 103 4.06 8.60 15.48
N SER A 104 5.26 8.05 15.24
CA SER A 104 6.20 8.58 14.26
C SER A 104 6.01 7.98 12.87
N LEU A 105 5.15 6.97 12.75
CA LEU A 105 4.88 6.34 11.46
C LEU A 105 3.96 7.20 10.62
N LYS A 106 4.26 7.28 9.33
CA LYS A 106 3.49 8.11 8.41
C LYS A 106 2.72 7.23 7.45
N HIS A 107 1.43 7.03 7.75
CA HIS A 107 0.52 6.36 6.83
C HIS A 107 0.26 7.31 5.67
N MET A 108 0.20 6.78 4.45
CA MET A 108 0.10 7.61 3.24
C MET A 108 -1.21 7.36 2.52
N TYR A 109 -1.93 8.43 2.25
CA TYR A 109 -3.21 8.39 1.53
C TYR A 109 -3.09 9.34 0.35
N LEU A 110 -2.85 8.77 -0.84
CA LEU A 110 -2.53 9.54 -2.05
C LEU A 110 -3.76 9.70 -2.94
N ARG A 111 -3.71 10.72 -3.78
CA ARG A 111 -4.76 10.99 -4.77
C ARG A 111 -6.13 11.04 -4.10
N ASP A 112 -7.15 10.41 -4.69
CA ASP A 112 -8.51 10.44 -4.14
C ASP A 112 -8.63 9.68 -2.82
N ALA A 113 -7.68 8.80 -2.51
CA ALA A 113 -7.68 8.08 -1.24
C ALA A 113 -7.45 8.99 -0.03
N ALA A 114 -6.98 10.21 -0.24
CA ALA A 114 -6.87 11.18 0.83
C ALA A 114 -8.21 11.43 1.55
N LYS A 115 -9.31 11.16 0.86
CA LYS A 115 -10.66 11.32 1.42
C LYS A 115 -11.00 10.27 2.47
N LEU A 116 -10.30 9.13 2.48
CA LEU A 116 -10.60 8.02 3.40
C LEU A 116 -10.20 8.36 4.84
N ARG A 117 -9.15 9.14 5.01
CA ARG A 117 -8.63 9.51 6.31
C ARG A 117 -8.23 10.99 6.29
N PRO A 118 -9.22 11.90 6.26
CA PRO A 118 -8.93 13.33 6.14
C PRO A 118 -8.15 13.90 7.31
N ASP A 119 -8.05 13.16 8.41
CA ASP A 119 -7.28 13.53 9.58
C ASP A 119 -5.79 13.15 9.48
N ARG A 120 -5.39 12.59 8.35
CA ARG A 120 -4.01 12.11 8.17
C ARG A 120 -3.19 12.94 7.20
#